data_38eb0abff372d485e7fa2d5c78fbdc4e
#
_entry.id   38eb0abff372d485e7fa2d5c78fbdc4e
#
_cell.length_a   1.000
_cell.length_b   1.000
_cell.length_c   1.000
_cell.angle_alpha   90.00
_cell.angle_beta   90.00
_cell.angle_gamma   90.00
#
_symmetry.space_group_name_H-M   'P 1'
#
loop_
_entity.id
_entity.type
_entity.pdbx_description
1 polymer ?
#
loop_
_entity_poly.entity_id
_entity_poly.type
_entity_poly.pdbx_seq_one_letter_code
_entity_poly.pdbx_strand_id
1 'polypeptide(L)'
;MVRGMLVGLILFASFYLPSEIFADDGDRPQISVTGTAVTCVTPDEIVWAITTTDDDPDLAKAKMASDKSAARVMAIRDRLKIAPDQLTSGRLQIEKVYDRDRNRNETTFKHFRVQRQFSIKQKDLDRFDEFLSEIVGGPVEGSFRYDTSRRYQLRNETRIKAVKLAQQKAAAMAEALGVAIGEPLKIMESTGMWQAQASNFAYNEAQMDAADQTDGQMVPDAIEIKISVQVVFALKSSK
;
A
#
# COMPACT_ATOMS: atom_id res chain seq x y z
N MET A 1 16.57 78.36 44.66
CA MET A 1 16.39 77.68 43.37
C MET A 1 17.25 76.43 43.38
N VAL A 2 16.72 75.28 43.71
CA VAL A 2 17.45 74.01 43.66
C VAL A 2 16.49 72.99 43.01
N ARG A 3 16.83 72.53 41.82
CA ARG A 3 16.10 71.55 41.01
C ARG A 3 16.45 70.11 41.53
N GLY A 4 15.49 69.43 42.10
CA GLY A 4 15.61 68.04 42.41
C GLY A 4 15.46 67.17 41.19
N MET A 5 16.42 66.31 40.94
CA MET A 5 16.44 65.29 39.89
C MET A 5 15.99 63.94 40.43
N LEU A 6 14.80 63.49 40.06
CA LEU A 6 14.24 62.18 40.42
C LEU A 6 14.85 61.13 39.50
N VAL A 7 15.66 60.23 40.07
CA VAL A 7 16.20 59.08 39.34
C VAL A 7 15.22 57.92 39.55
N GLY A 8 14.51 57.56 38.47
CA GLY A 8 13.62 56.41 38.47
C GLY A 8 14.40 55.09 38.32
N LEU A 9 14.31 54.28 39.32
CA LEU A 9 14.87 52.90 39.31
C LEU A 9 13.94 51.93 38.60
N ILE A 10 14.30 51.53 37.37
CA ILE A 10 13.58 50.52 36.58
C ILE A 10 14.07 49.15 37.06
N LEU A 11 13.22 48.42 37.78
CA LEU A 11 13.43 47.01 38.15
C LEU A 11 13.12 46.15 36.88
N PHE A 12 14.17 45.59 36.28
CA PHE A 12 14.04 44.53 35.28
C PHE A 12 13.73 43.22 35.96
N ALA A 13 12.48 42.80 36.01
CA ALA A 13 12.08 41.45 36.42
C ALA A 13 12.43 40.50 35.29
N SER A 14 13.55 39.76 35.44
CA SER A 14 13.93 38.65 34.56
C SER A 14 12.95 37.50 34.76
N PHE A 15 12.06 37.33 33.81
CA PHE A 15 11.17 36.16 33.71
C PHE A 15 12.03 34.95 33.33
N TYR A 16 12.43 34.13 34.29
CA TYR A 16 12.97 32.81 34.05
C TYR A 16 11.82 31.91 33.56
N LEU A 17 11.71 31.68 32.23
CA LEU A 17 10.93 30.59 31.70
C LEU A 17 11.68 29.29 32.03
N PRO A 18 11.05 28.30 32.63
CA PRO A 18 11.65 26.97 32.72
C PRO A 18 11.77 26.43 31.34
N SER A 19 13.00 26.24 30.87
CA SER A 19 13.26 25.42 29.66
C SER A 19 12.80 24.01 30.00
N GLU A 20 11.71 23.56 29.42
CA GLU A 20 11.38 22.14 29.42
C GLU A 20 12.55 21.43 28.73
N ILE A 21 13.37 20.79 29.54
CA ILE A 21 14.39 19.86 29.05
C ILE A 21 13.61 18.68 28.53
N PHE A 22 13.39 18.64 27.22
CA PHE A 22 13.03 17.40 26.54
C PHE A 22 14.19 16.45 26.83
N ALA A 23 13.97 15.50 27.71
CA ALA A 23 14.91 14.41 27.93
C ALA A 23 15.02 13.71 26.55
N ASP A 24 16.16 13.90 25.89
CA ASP A 24 16.54 13.15 24.71
C ASP A 24 16.64 11.68 25.18
N ASP A 25 15.72 10.85 24.70
CA ASP A 25 15.66 9.40 24.99
C ASP A 25 16.90 8.64 24.43
N GLY A 26 17.88 9.40 23.88
CA GLY A 26 19.13 8.91 23.32
C GLY A 26 20.21 8.46 24.33
N ASP A 27 20.02 8.71 25.62
CA ASP A 27 21.08 8.47 26.62
C ASP A 27 21.09 7.03 27.21
N ARG A 28 20.15 6.18 26.80
CA ARG A 28 20.12 4.75 27.19
C ARG A 28 20.83 3.90 26.15
N PRO A 29 21.78 3.04 26.56
CA PRO A 29 22.36 2.06 25.65
C PRO A 29 21.26 1.27 24.94
N GLN A 30 21.21 1.32 23.62
CA GLN A 30 20.16 0.70 22.82
C GLN A 30 20.68 0.12 21.53
N ILE A 31 19.97 -0.84 20.98
CA ILE A 31 20.24 -1.45 19.70
C ILE A 31 19.01 -1.36 18.78
N SER A 32 19.19 -0.85 17.58
CA SER A 32 18.15 -0.79 16.55
C SER A 32 18.42 -1.82 15.47
N VAL A 33 17.45 -2.67 15.21
CA VAL A 33 17.56 -3.74 14.20
C VAL A 33 16.30 -3.80 13.34
N THR A 34 16.47 -4.27 12.11
CA THR A 34 15.34 -4.58 11.22
C THR A 34 15.26 -6.07 11.00
N GLY A 35 14.09 -6.64 11.31
CA GLY A 35 13.71 -7.98 10.93
C GLY A 35 12.85 -7.93 9.67
N THR A 36 13.18 -8.74 8.67
CA THR A 36 12.42 -8.88 7.43
C THR A 36 12.02 -10.32 7.26
N ALA A 37 10.74 -10.57 7.06
CA ALA A 37 10.21 -11.88 6.74
C ALA A 37 9.48 -11.86 5.40
N VAL A 38 9.56 -12.97 4.70
CA VAL A 38 8.90 -13.23 3.42
C VAL A 38 8.07 -14.49 3.55
N THR A 39 6.86 -14.47 3.02
CA THR A 39 6.00 -15.64 2.88
C THR A 39 5.54 -15.71 1.42
N CYS A 40 5.85 -16.83 0.76
CA CYS A 40 5.39 -17.12 -0.59
C CYS A 40 4.16 -18.00 -0.51
N VAL A 41 3.15 -17.76 -1.35
CA VAL A 41 1.90 -18.52 -1.41
C VAL A 41 1.42 -18.63 -2.85
N THR A 42 0.90 -19.80 -3.20
CA THR A 42 0.22 -19.99 -4.49
C THR A 42 -1.09 -19.19 -4.50
N PRO A 43 -1.39 -18.46 -5.57
CA PRO A 43 -2.66 -17.75 -5.72
C PRO A 43 -3.85 -18.73 -5.68
N ASP A 44 -4.93 -18.29 -5.04
CA ASP A 44 -6.22 -18.99 -5.02
C ASP A 44 -7.38 -18.12 -5.50
N GLU A 45 -7.08 -16.88 -5.91
CA GLU A 45 -8.05 -15.99 -6.53
C GLU A 45 -7.37 -15.02 -7.52
N ILE A 46 -8.16 -14.53 -8.48
CA ILE A 46 -7.79 -13.42 -9.36
C ILE A 46 -8.67 -12.22 -9.01
N VAL A 47 -8.06 -11.06 -8.89
CA VAL A 47 -8.79 -9.80 -8.71
C VAL A 47 -8.73 -9.01 -10.00
N TRP A 48 -9.88 -8.89 -10.66
CA TRP A 48 -10.07 -8.05 -11.83
C TRP A 48 -10.40 -6.63 -11.38
N ALA A 49 -9.73 -5.65 -11.97
CA ALA A 49 -10.05 -4.23 -11.84
C ALA A 49 -10.61 -3.75 -13.17
N ILE A 50 -11.84 -3.25 -13.15
CA ILE A 50 -12.56 -2.77 -14.32
C ILE A 50 -12.81 -1.28 -14.15
N THR A 51 -12.47 -0.49 -15.16
CA THR A 51 -12.75 0.94 -15.18
C THR A 51 -13.65 1.26 -16.36
N THR A 52 -14.73 1.97 -16.11
CA THR A 52 -15.56 2.57 -17.16
C THR A 52 -15.30 4.06 -17.20
N THR A 53 -15.16 4.62 -18.41
CA THR A 53 -14.94 6.05 -18.63
C THR A 53 -15.95 6.54 -19.65
N ASP A 54 -16.77 7.51 -19.27
CA ASP A 54 -17.82 8.06 -20.10
C ASP A 54 -17.70 9.59 -20.12
N ASP A 55 -17.56 10.16 -21.33
CA ASP A 55 -17.30 11.57 -21.57
C ASP A 55 -18.49 12.20 -22.30
N ASP A 56 -18.98 13.36 -21.85
CA ASP A 56 -19.97 14.18 -22.55
C ASP A 56 -19.84 15.65 -22.12
N PRO A 57 -20.06 16.63 -23.03
CA PRO A 57 -20.11 18.05 -22.67
C PRO A 57 -21.21 18.39 -21.67
N ASP A 58 -22.27 17.60 -21.61
CA ASP A 58 -23.39 17.69 -20.66
C ASP A 58 -23.19 16.67 -19.53
N LEU A 59 -23.16 17.15 -18.30
CA LEU A 59 -22.95 16.30 -17.12
C LEU A 59 -24.05 15.24 -16.95
N ALA A 60 -25.32 15.59 -17.25
CA ALA A 60 -26.43 14.64 -17.11
C ALA A 60 -26.30 13.49 -18.13
N LYS A 61 -25.86 13.80 -19.34
CA LYS A 61 -25.61 12.79 -20.38
C LYS A 61 -24.38 11.93 -20.06
N ALA A 62 -23.29 12.51 -19.57
CA ALA A 62 -22.12 11.77 -19.11
C ALA A 62 -22.50 10.79 -17.99
N LYS A 63 -23.32 11.23 -17.03
CA LYS A 63 -23.84 10.37 -15.95
C LYS A 63 -24.73 9.24 -16.49
N MET A 64 -25.64 9.54 -17.40
CA MET A 64 -26.51 8.51 -18.03
C MET A 64 -25.68 7.48 -18.80
N ALA A 65 -24.64 7.91 -19.51
CA ALA A 65 -23.72 6.99 -20.19
C ALA A 65 -22.99 6.09 -19.18
N SER A 66 -22.49 6.68 -18.08
CA SER A 66 -21.86 5.93 -16.98
C SER A 66 -22.79 4.92 -16.31
N ASP A 67 -24.07 5.23 -16.15
CA ASP A 67 -25.06 4.28 -15.61
C ASP A 67 -25.29 3.11 -16.59
N LYS A 68 -25.29 3.36 -17.91
CA LYS A 68 -25.34 2.29 -18.92
C LYS A 68 -24.09 1.41 -18.90
N SER A 69 -22.93 2.02 -18.76
CA SER A 69 -21.65 1.27 -18.66
C SER A 69 -21.63 0.42 -17.39
N ALA A 70 -22.11 0.94 -16.27
CA ALA A 70 -22.27 0.16 -15.03
C ALA A 70 -23.22 -1.03 -15.21
N ALA A 71 -24.35 -0.84 -15.91
CA ALA A 71 -25.28 -1.93 -16.21
C ALA A 71 -24.63 -3.04 -17.05
N ARG A 72 -23.72 -2.70 -17.98
CA ARG A 72 -22.95 -3.71 -18.74
C ARG A 72 -22.03 -4.53 -17.81
N VAL A 73 -21.35 -3.90 -16.86
CA VAL A 73 -20.53 -4.62 -15.87
C VAL A 73 -21.40 -5.55 -15.03
N MET A 74 -22.61 -5.12 -14.64
CA MET A 74 -23.55 -5.99 -13.93
C MET A 74 -23.99 -7.17 -14.81
N ALA A 75 -24.20 -6.95 -16.11
CA ALA A 75 -24.54 -8.04 -17.02
C ALA A 75 -23.39 -9.05 -17.19
N ILE A 76 -22.12 -8.61 -17.15
CA ILE A 76 -20.94 -9.50 -17.10
C ILE A 76 -21.00 -10.37 -15.84
N ARG A 77 -21.26 -9.78 -14.68
CA ARG A 77 -21.44 -10.51 -13.41
C ARG A 77 -22.47 -11.62 -13.56
N ASP A 78 -23.63 -11.31 -14.14
CA ASP A 78 -24.73 -12.26 -14.26
C ASP A 78 -24.39 -13.40 -15.24
N ARG A 79 -23.75 -13.11 -16.38
CA ARG A 79 -23.29 -14.13 -17.35
C ARG A 79 -22.24 -15.06 -16.75
N LEU A 80 -21.29 -14.50 -16.05
CA LEU A 80 -20.20 -15.26 -15.39
C LEU A 80 -20.65 -15.92 -14.08
N LYS A 81 -21.91 -15.71 -13.65
CA LYS A 81 -22.47 -16.22 -12.39
C LYS A 81 -21.64 -15.86 -11.17
N ILE A 82 -21.13 -14.62 -11.16
CA ILE A 82 -20.31 -14.10 -10.06
C ILE A 82 -21.24 -13.78 -8.88
N ALA A 83 -20.87 -14.28 -7.70
CA ALA A 83 -21.64 -14.01 -6.48
C ALA A 83 -21.62 -12.51 -6.13
N PRO A 84 -22.70 -11.96 -5.53
CA PRO A 84 -22.80 -10.53 -5.23
C PRO A 84 -21.66 -9.99 -4.35
N ASP A 85 -21.14 -10.80 -3.44
CA ASP A 85 -20.02 -10.47 -2.56
C ASP A 85 -18.65 -10.44 -3.26
N GLN A 86 -18.57 -11.01 -4.46
CA GLN A 86 -17.35 -11.04 -5.28
C GLN A 86 -17.24 -9.84 -6.22
N LEU A 87 -18.29 -9.03 -6.39
CA LEU A 87 -18.26 -7.81 -7.17
C LEU A 87 -18.42 -6.61 -6.24
N THR A 88 -17.45 -5.71 -6.28
CA THR A 88 -17.48 -4.46 -5.52
C THR A 88 -17.48 -3.29 -6.49
N SER A 89 -18.44 -2.38 -6.34
CA SER A 89 -18.40 -1.07 -6.99
C SER A 89 -17.57 -0.13 -6.13
N GLY A 90 -16.49 0.36 -6.71
CA GLY A 90 -15.54 1.23 -6.04
C GLY A 90 -15.89 2.72 -6.21
N ARG A 91 -14.85 3.52 -6.46
CA ARG A 91 -14.95 4.97 -6.58
C ARG A 91 -15.73 5.40 -7.83
N LEU A 92 -16.66 6.35 -7.66
CA LEU A 92 -17.18 7.19 -8.74
C LEU A 92 -16.40 8.52 -8.71
N GLN A 93 -15.81 8.89 -9.83
CA GLN A 93 -15.10 10.15 -10.00
C GLN A 93 -15.74 10.93 -11.13
N ILE A 94 -15.97 12.23 -10.90
CA ILE A 94 -16.48 13.15 -11.92
C ILE A 94 -15.49 14.32 -11.99
N GLU A 95 -14.99 14.58 -13.19
CA GLU A 95 -14.04 15.66 -13.42
C GLU A 95 -14.41 16.48 -14.67
N LYS A 96 -13.98 17.73 -14.69
CA LYS A 96 -14.04 18.60 -15.87
C LYS A 96 -12.74 18.47 -16.64
N VAL A 97 -12.82 18.07 -17.89
CA VAL A 97 -11.68 17.98 -18.78
C VAL A 97 -11.58 19.25 -19.60
N TYR A 98 -10.39 19.81 -19.68
CA TYR A 98 -10.10 21.03 -20.39
C TYR A 98 -9.08 20.77 -21.49
N ASP A 99 -9.25 21.43 -22.63
CA ASP A 99 -8.24 21.50 -23.67
C ASP A 99 -7.35 22.72 -23.44
N ARG A 100 -6.05 22.55 -23.63
CA ARG A 100 -5.07 23.62 -23.47
C ARG A 100 -4.41 23.94 -24.80
N ASP A 101 -4.76 25.09 -25.37
CA ASP A 101 -4.03 25.64 -26.53
C ASP A 101 -2.67 26.18 -26.06
N ARG A 102 -1.60 25.46 -26.43
CA ARG A 102 -0.21 25.83 -26.08
C ARG A 102 0.24 27.15 -26.72
N ASN A 103 -0.35 27.51 -27.88
CA ASN A 103 0.03 28.70 -28.61
C ASN A 103 -0.65 29.97 -28.05
N ARG A 104 -1.85 29.80 -27.50
CA ARG A 104 -2.65 30.93 -26.95
C ARG A 104 -2.65 31.00 -25.44
N ASN A 105 -2.07 29.97 -24.76
CA ASN A 105 -2.13 29.81 -23.31
C ASN A 105 -3.57 29.87 -22.75
N GLU A 106 -4.54 29.47 -23.58
CA GLU A 106 -5.96 29.44 -23.21
C GLU A 106 -6.34 28.00 -22.80
N THR A 107 -7.24 27.95 -21.82
CA THR A 107 -7.81 26.69 -21.33
C THR A 107 -9.31 26.75 -21.55
N THR A 108 -9.83 25.88 -22.45
CA THR A 108 -11.24 25.79 -22.77
C THR A 108 -11.84 24.49 -22.22
N PHE A 109 -13.05 24.60 -21.64
CA PHE A 109 -13.79 23.43 -21.19
C PHE A 109 -14.10 22.53 -22.40
N LYS A 110 -13.83 21.22 -22.28
CA LYS A 110 -14.07 20.22 -23.33
C LYS A 110 -15.28 19.35 -23.03
N HIS A 111 -15.25 18.64 -21.90
CA HIS A 111 -16.33 17.75 -21.47
C HIS A 111 -16.24 17.42 -19.99
N PHE A 112 -17.29 16.83 -19.45
CA PHE A 112 -17.26 16.11 -18.19
C PHE A 112 -16.84 14.67 -18.45
N ARG A 113 -15.98 14.15 -17.57
CA ARG A 113 -15.58 12.75 -17.53
C ARG A 113 -16.14 12.11 -16.29
N VAL A 114 -16.83 10.98 -16.45
CA VAL A 114 -17.34 10.15 -15.36
C VAL A 114 -16.63 8.82 -15.41
N GLN A 115 -15.87 8.51 -14.35
CA GLN A 115 -15.16 7.24 -14.22
C GLN A 115 -15.75 6.44 -13.06
N ARG A 116 -15.99 5.14 -13.29
CA ARG A 116 -16.34 4.18 -12.25
C ARG A 116 -15.35 3.02 -12.25
N GLN A 117 -15.02 2.60 -11.03
CA GLN A 117 -14.17 1.43 -10.83
C GLN A 117 -14.99 0.30 -10.24
N PHE A 118 -14.75 -0.90 -10.72
CA PHE A 118 -15.32 -2.13 -10.19
C PHE A 118 -14.19 -3.10 -9.93
N SER A 119 -14.37 -3.96 -8.95
CA SER A 119 -13.47 -5.06 -8.66
C SER A 119 -14.26 -6.37 -8.63
N ILE A 120 -13.79 -7.35 -9.36
CA ILE A 120 -14.35 -8.70 -9.38
C ILE A 120 -13.32 -9.66 -8.80
N LYS A 121 -13.72 -10.49 -7.84
CA LYS A 121 -12.92 -11.60 -7.33
C LYS A 121 -13.34 -12.89 -8.02
N GLN A 122 -12.42 -13.46 -8.76
CA GLN A 122 -12.58 -14.77 -9.39
C GLN A 122 -11.87 -15.82 -8.54
N LYS A 123 -12.62 -16.77 -8.01
CA LYS A 123 -12.06 -17.87 -7.19
C LYS A 123 -11.72 -19.10 -8.01
N ASP A 124 -12.41 -19.30 -9.13
CA ASP A 124 -12.17 -20.41 -10.03
C ASP A 124 -11.16 -19.98 -11.11
N LEU A 125 -9.90 -20.36 -10.92
CA LEU A 125 -8.82 -19.97 -11.81
C LEU A 125 -8.91 -20.63 -13.18
N ASP A 126 -9.56 -21.80 -13.29
CA ASP A 126 -9.71 -22.53 -14.54
C ASP A 126 -10.62 -21.78 -15.55
N ARG A 127 -11.43 -20.84 -15.06
CA ARG A 127 -12.29 -19.99 -15.90
C ARG A 127 -11.62 -18.69 -16.33
N PHE A 128 -10.29 -18.60 -16.28
CA PHE A 128 -9.56 -17.37 -16.60
C PHE A 128 -9.89 -16.84 -18.00
N ASP A 129 -9.85 -17.71 -19.01
CA ASP A 129 -10.10 -17.32 -20.42
C ASP A 129 -11.54 -16.83 -20.66
N GLU A 130 -12.52 -17.42 -19.95
CA GLU A 130 -13.91 -16.98 -19.98
C GLU A 130 -14.04 -15.55 -19.43
N PHE A 131 -13.43 -15.28 -18.28
CA PHE A 131 -13.41 -13.94 -17.66
C PHE A 131 -12.67 -12.94 -18.53
N LEU A 132 -11.51 -13.31 -19.06
CA LEU A 132 -10.70 -12.47 -19.94
C LEU A 132 -11.52 -12.04 -21.18
N SER A 133 -12.16 -12.99 -21.85
CA SER A 133 -12.96 -12.73 -23.04
C SER A 133 -14.14 -11.79 -22.76
N GLU A 134 -14.84 -11.97 -21.65
CA GLU A 134 -15.99 -11.16 -21.26
C GLU A 134 -15.60 -9.73 -20.82
N ILE A 135 -14.46 -9.57 -20.16
CA ILE A 135 -13.99 -8.28 -19.65
C ILE A 135 -13.27 -7.49 -20.74
N VAL A 136 -12.31 -8.11 -21.44
CA VAL A 136 -11.48 -7.43 -22.43
C VAL A 136 -12.22 -7.27 -23.77
N GLY A 137 -13.13 -8.19 -24.10
CA GLY A 137 -13.98 -8.09 -25.32
C GLY A 137 -15.05 -7.00 -25.25
N GLY A 138 -15.24 -6.35 -24.09
CA GLY A 138 -16.20 -5.28 -23.87
C GLY A 138 -15.59 -3.87 -24.03
N PRO A 139 -16.43 -2.82 -23.99
CA PRO A 139 -16.00 -1.43 -24.05
C PRO A 139 -15.53 -0.92 -22.67
N VAL A 140 -14.75 -1.72 -21.95
CA VAL A 140 -14.27 -1.42 -20.59
C VAL A 140 -12.76 -1.65 -20.54
N GLU A 141 -12.08 -0.84 -19.76
CA GLU A 141 -10.67 -1.07 -19.47
C GLU A 141 -10.59 -2.05 -18.30
N GLY A 142 -9.87 -3.16 -18.51
CA GLY A 142 -9.71 -4.20 -17.51
C GLY A 142 -8.25 -4.55 -17.29
N SER A 143 -7.89 -4.77 -16.05
CA SER A 143 -6.63 -5.37 -15.65
C SER A 143 -6.89 -6.42 -14.58
N PHE A 144 -5.94 -7.34 -14.38
CA PHE A 144 -6.06 -8.35 -13.36
C PHE A 144 -4.76 -8.51 -12.58
N ARG A 145 -4.87 -9.06 -11.39
CA ARG A 145 -3.74 -9.56 -10.61
C ARG A 145 -4.13 -10.84 -9.89
N TYR A 146 -3.17 -11.70 -9.73
CA TYR A 146 -3.32 -12.85 -8.84
C TYR A 146 -3.35 -12.39 -7.39
N ASP A 147 -4.18 -13.05 -6.57
CA ASP A 147 -4.32 -12.74 -5.16
C ASP A 147 -4.55 -14.04 -4.35
N THR A 148 -4.58 -13.91 -3.03
CA THR A 148 -4.94 -15.00 -2.13
C THR A 148 -6.01 -14.54 -1.16
N SER A 149 -7.03 -15.39 -0.98
CA SER A 149 -8.10 -15.19 -0.01
C SER A 149 -7.58 -15.09 1.43
N ARG A 150 -6.39 -15.64 1.69
CA ARG A 150 -5.72 -15.65 3.00
C ARG A 150 -4.76 -14.48 3.21
N ARG A 151 -4.76 -13.47 2.34
CA ARG A 151 -3.82 -12.34 2.39
C ARG A 151 -3.70 -11.69 3.77
N TYR A 152 -4.82 -11.41 4.43
CA TYR A 152 -4.82 -10.79 5.75
C TYR A 152 -4.16 -11.69 6.81
N GLN A 153 -4.51 -12.97 6.83
CA GLN A 153 -3.93 -13.95 7.75
C GLN A 153 -2.41 -14.08 7.53
N LEU A 154 -2.00 -14.30 6.29
CA LEU A 154 -0.59 -14.46 5.92
C LEU A 154 0.24 -13.21 6.25
N ARG A 155 -0.33 -12.03 6.07
CA ARG A 155 0.34 -10.79 6.50
C ARG A 155 0.60 -10.75 8.00
N ASN A 156 -0.38 -11.15 8.81
CA ASN A 156 -0.21 -11.17 10.26
C ASN A 156 0.84 -12.21 10.68
N GLU A 157 0.82 -13.39 10.09
CA GLU A 157 1.82 -14.43 10.33
C GLU A 157 3.23 -13.95 9.95
N THR A 158 3.35 -13.30 8.79
CA THR A 158 4.63 -12.77 8.30
C THR A 158 5.13 -11.63 9.19
N ARG A 159 4.23 -10.77 9.70
CA ARG A 159 4.58 -9.72 10.66
C ARG A 159 5.17 -10.28 11.94
N ILE A 160 4.54 -11.32 12.49
CA ILE A 160 5.04 -11.99 13.71
C ILE A 160 6.41 -12.62 13.44
N LYS A 161 6.61 -13.25 12.26
CA LYS A 161 7.92 -13.77 11.87
C LYS A 161 8.98 -12.67 11.80
N ALA A 162 8.66 -11.52 11.21
CA ALA A 162 9.57 -10.38 11.09
C ALA A 162 10.00 -9.84 12.46
N VAL A 163 9.06 -9.71 13.41
CA VAL A 163 9.36 -9.28 14.80
C VAL A 163 10.30 -10.29 15.48
N LYS A 164 10.03 -11.59 15.36
CA LYS A 164 10.90 -12.64 15.93
C LYS A 164 12.30 -12.60 15.34
N LEU A 165 12.44 -12.39 14.03
CA LEU A 165 13.73 -12.25 13.37
C LEU A 165 14.49 -10.99 13.84
N ALA A 166 13.79 -9.87 14.07
CA ALA A 166 14.40 -8.68 14.66
C ALA A 166 14.93 -8.97 16.07
N GLN A 167 14.14 -9.64 16.91
CA GLN A 167 14.56 -10.02 18.27
C GLN A 167 15.77 -10.96 18.25
N GLN A 168 15.77 -12.00 17.42
CA GLN A 168 16.90 -12.93 17.29
C GLN A 168 18.17 -12.21 16.84
N LYS A 169 18.06 -11.33 15.85
CA LYS A 169 19.18 -10.53 15.35
C LYS A 169 19.74 -9.61 16.42
N ALA A 170 18.88 -8.92 17.19
CA ALA A 170 19.30 -8.05 18.27
C ALA A 170 20.00 -8.85 19.38
N ALA A 171 19.48 -10.01 19.76
CA ALA A 171 20.06 -10.88 20.77
C ALA A 171 21.47 -11.36 20.36
N ALA A 172 21.61 -11.87 19.13
CA ALA A 172 22.90 -12.34 18.63
C ALA A 172 23.95 -11.22 18.56
N MET A 173 23.56 -10.00 18.15
CA MET A 173 24.47 -8.86 18.10
C MET A 173 24.86 -8.37 19.49
N ALA A 174 23.94 -8.36 20.45
CA ALA A 174 24.21 -7.98 21.83
C ALA A 174 25.16 -8.99 22.51
N GLU A 175 24.90 -10.29 22.33
CA GLU A 175 25.72 -11.37 22.85
C GLU A 175 27.17 -11.30 22.31
N ALA A 176 27.36 -11.02 21.02
CA ALA A 176 28.68 -10.85 20.42
C ALA A 176 29.48 -9.67 21.04
N LEU A 177 28.78 -8.71 21.66
CA LEU A 177 29.39 -7.57 22.34
C LEU A 177 29.47 -7.76 23.86
N GLY A 178 29.11 -8.94 24.39
CA GLY A 178 29.15 -9.24 25.82
C GLY A 178 28.03 -8.55 26.62
N VAL A 179 26.96 -8.14 25.99
CA VAL A 179 25.77 -7.52 26.61
C VAL A 179 24.51 -8.31 26.27
N ALA A 180 23.41 -8.02 26.94
CA ALA A 180 22.11 -8.66 26.66
C ALA A 180 21.09 -7.64 26.17
N ILE A 181 20.10 -8.09 25.37
CA ILE A 181 18.97 -7.24 25.03
C ILE A 181 18.03 -7.10 26.22
N GLY A 182 17.46 -5.91 26.37
CA GLY A 182 16.43 -5.60 27.32
C GLY A 182 15.04 -5.57 26.70
N GLU A 183 14.17 -4.73 27.27
CA GLU A 183 12.83 -4.49 26.78
C GLU A 183 12.83 -3.79 25.40
N PRO A 184 11.81 -4.01 24.57
CA PRO A 184 11.63 -3.22 23.35
C PRO A 184 11.21 -1.80 23.72
N LEU A 185 11.94 -0.80 23.24
CA LEU A 185 11.66 0.62 23.44
C LEU A 185 10.77 1.19 22.35
N LYS A 186 10.95 0.72 21.11
CA LYS A 186 10.21 1.21 19.95
C LYS A 186 10.04 0.10 18.92
N ILE A 187 8.84 0.01 18.35
CA ILE A 187 8.52 -0.90 17.25
C ILE A 187 7.91 -0.08 16.12
N MET A 188 8.46 -0.21 14.94
CA MET A 188 7.97 0.48 13.73
C MET A 188 7.84 -0.54 12.61
N GLU A 189 6.62 -0.69 12.09
CA GLU A 189 6.41 -1.44 10.86
C GLU A 189 6.72 -0.52 9.68
N SER A 190 7.65 -0.92 8.83
CA SER A 190 7.86 -0.25 7.56
C SER A 190 6.71 -0.67 6.64
N THR A 191 5.72 0.18 6.51
CA THR A 191 4.73 0.09 5.44
C THR A 191 5.43 0.46 4.13
N GLY A 192 6.23 -0.45 3.60
CA GLY A 192 6.70 -0.34 2.23
C GLY A 192 5.48 -0.12 1.35
N MET A 193 5.52 0.95 0.55
CA MET A 193 4.50 1.18 -0.47
C MET A 193 4.33 -0.12 -1.25
N TRP A 194 3.12 -0.65 -1.21
CA TRP A 194 2.71 -1.83 -1.92
C TRP A 194 2.88 -1.60 -3.42
N GLN A 195 4.02 -1.90 -3.94
CA GLN A 195 4.08 -2.36 -5.29
C GLN A 195 3.78 -3.88 -5.21
N ALA A 196 2.52 -4.24 -5.52
CA ALA A 196 2.29 -5.53 -6.14
C ALA A 196 3.03 -5.45 -7.49
N GLN A 197 4.34 -5.58 -7.43
CA GLN A 197 5.08 -5.98 -8.60
C GLN A 197 4.63 -7.42 -8.84
N ALA A 198 3.68 -7.58 -9.77
CA ALA A 198 3.80 -8.70 -10.66
C ALA A 198 5.19 -8.51 -11.27
N SER A 199 6.20 -9.07 -10.64
CA SER A 199 7.52 -9.18 -11.22
C SER A 199 7.38 -10.21 -12.33
N ASN A 200 6.94 -9.73 -13.50
CA ASN A 200 7.32 -10.37 -14.72
C ASN A 200 8.86 -10.40 -14.67
N PHE A 201 9.41 -11.62 -14.53
CA PHE A 201 10.85 -11.88 -14.58
C PHE A 201 11.68 -11.51 -13.31
N ALA A 202 11.57 -12.33 -12.27
CA ALA A 202 12.73 -12.68 -11.50
C ALA A 202 12.92 -14.20 -11.63
N TYR A 203 13.58 -14.62 -12.67
CA TYR A 203 14.18 -15.94 -12.78
C TYR A 203 15.20 -16.05 -11.64
N ASN A 204 14.84 -16.75 -10.58
CA ASN A 204 15.83 -17.28 -9.66
C ASN A 204 16.43 -18.52 -10.31
N GLU A 205 17.73 -18.50 -10.62
CA GLU A 205 18.50 -19.62 -11.18
C GLU A 205 18.40 -20.94 -10.38
N ALA A 206 17.83 -20.92 -9.19
CA ALA A 206 17.64 -22.10 -8.34
C ALA A 206 16.39 -22.94 -8.69
N GLN A 207 15.54 -22.53 -9.64
CA GLN A 207 14.35 -23.28 -10.09
C GLN A 207 14.44 -23.77 -11.54
N MET A 208 15.58 -23.61 -12.19
CA MET A 208 15.76 -24.06 -13.57
C MET A 208 15.72 -25.60 -13.76
N ASP A 209 15.92 -26.37 -12.70
CA ASP A 209 15.96 -27.84 -12.80
C ASP A 209 14.57 -28.51 -12.75
N ALA A 210 13.49 -27.76 -12.52
CA ALA A 210 12.13 -28.29 -12.45
C ALA A 210 11.20 -27.90 -13.61
N ALA A 211 11.67 -27.09 -14.56
CA ALA A 211 10.81 -26.46 -15.58
C ALA A 211 10.71 -27.21 -16.91
N ASP A 212 11.22 -28.43 -17.01
CA ASP A 212 11.29 -29.16 -18.30
C ASP A 212 10.04 -29.96 -18.67
N GLN A 213 8.91 -29.84 -17.97
CA GLN A 213 7.68 -30.55 -18.33
C GLN A 213 6.39 -29.80 -17.97
N THR A 214 6.18 -28.58 -18.43
CA THR A 214 4.82 -28.03 -18.45
C THR A 214 4.53 -27.37 -19.79
N ASP A 215 3.69 -28.06 -20.52
CA ASP A 215 3.02 -27.70 -21.75
C ASP A 215 2.33 -26.35 -21.59
N GLY A 216 2.96 -25.25 -22.04
CA GLY A 216 2.39 -23.92 -22.32
C GLY A 216 1.40 -23.28 -21.33
N GLN A 217 1.10 -23.89 -20.20
CA GLN A 217 0.21 -23.33 -19.20
C GLN A 217 0.97 -22.28 -18.37
N MET A 218 0.46 -21.05 -18.40
CA MET A 218 0.93 -19.94 -17.61
C MET A 218 0.72 -20.27 -16.12
N VAL A 219 1.73 -20.86 -15.47
CA VAL A 219 1.67 -21.12 -14.02
C VAL A 219 1.76 -19.76 -13.31
N PRO A 220 0.77 -19.40 -12.48
CA PRO A 220 0.84 -18.13 -11.76
C PRO A 220 2.05 -18.12 -10.83
N ASP A 221 2.88 -17.10 -10.93
CA ASP A 221 3.97 -16.87 -10.00
C ASP A 221 3.46 -16.80 -8.56
N ALA A 222 4.24 -17.35 -7.62
CA ALA A 222 3.90 -17.28 -6.21
C ALA A 222 3.78 -15.82 -5.75
N ILE A 223 2.74 -15.53 -4.97
CA ILE A 223 2.57 -14.22 -4.35
C ILE A 223 3.56 -14.10 -3.20
N GLU A 224 4.40 -13.07 -3.26
CA GLU A 224 5.33 -12.75 -2.18
C GLU A 224 4.71 -11.74 -1.21
N ILE A 225 4.65 -12.10 0.07
CA ILE A 225 4.24 -11.21 1.17
C ILE A 225 5.48 -10.89 1.99
N LYS A 226 6.03 -9.70 1.80
CA LYS A 226 7.22 -9.20 2.50
C LYS A 226 6.84 -8.16 3.54
N ILE A 227 7.31 -8.34 4.77
CA ILE A 227 7.12 -7.39 5.87
C ILE A 227 8.45 -7.13 6.56
N SER A 228 8.74 -5.86 6.81
CA SER A 228 9.90 -5.41 7.56
C SER A 228 9.45 -4.67 8.80
N VAL A 229 10.04 -5.03 9.94
CA VAL A 229 9.77 -4.40 11.23
C VAL A 229 11.09 -3.94 11.83
N GLN A 230 11.20 -2.67 12.14
CA GLN A 230 12.32 -2.12 12.89
C GLN A 230 11.97 -2.13 14.38
N VAL A 231 12.86 -2.65 15.20
CA VAL A 231 12.70 -2.70 16.64
C VAL A 231 13.95 -2.12 17.31
N VAL A 232 13.72 -1.27 18.30
CA VAL A 232 14.76 -0.73 19.16
C VAL A 232 14.64 -1.41 20.52
N PHE A 233 15.71 -2.04 21.00
CA PHE A 233 15.80 -2.67 22.31
C PHE A 233 16.77 -1.93 23.20
N ALA A 234 16.45 -1.82 24.48
CA ALA A 234 17.44 -1.43 25.49
C ALA A 234 18.56 -2.48 25.55
N LEU A 235 19.78 -2.05 25.89
CA LEU A 235 20.89 -2.95 26.20
C LEU A 235 21.05 -3.04 27.72
N LYS A 236 21.31 -4.25 28.23
CA LYS A 236 21.59 -4.53 29.63
C LYS A 236 23.03 -5.04 29.75
N SER A 237 23.77 -4.53 30.75
CA SER A 237 25.06 -5.11 31.09
C SER A 237 24.86 -6.58 31.46
N SER A 238 25.59 -7.47 30.83
CA SER A 238 25.66 -8.88 31.24
C SER A 238 26.39 -8.89 32.58
N LYS A 239 25.69 -9.29 33.66
CA LYS A 239 26.32 -9.54 34.96
C LYS A 239 27.10 -10.84 34.88
#